data_6d8605160800363dc5a4a63c819da94c
#
_entry.id   6d8605160800363dc5a4a63c819da94c
#
_cell.length_a   1.000
_cell.length_b   1.000
_cell.length_c   1.000
_cell.angle_alpha   90.00
_cell.angle_beta   90.00
_cell.angle_gamma   90.00
#
_symmetry.space_group_name_H-M   'P 1'
#
loop_
_entity.id
_entity.type
_entity.pdbx_description
1 polymer ?
#
loop_
_entity_poly.entity_id
_entity_poly.type
_entity_poly.pdbx_seq_one_letter_code
_entity_poly.pdbx_strand_id
1 'polypeptide(L)'
;MQFKNLMLSAVMFSSVCASFANAEDSQVIRIATEGAYAPWNFVKPGGQLDGFEIELARDLCDRMKAKCEISAHDWDGLIPSLNGGQIDAIMAGMSITPKRQEVIGFSRTYAAPLNGFLVLDNSSVAKLPGDAKSINLDKDEAGAEALINQMAPLLKGKVIGVQGSTTASAFAEKYLSKVVEVREYKTVDAHNMDLMSGRIDAVLANAVVLKLATQDPSLKGTNMAGPIFSGGVFGPGIGIGLRKSDTALKAKFDEAITAAVKDGTVKKLSEKWLKFDVTPLE
;
A
#
# COMPACT_ATOMS: atom_id res chain seq x y z
N MET A 1 -17.10 -88.44 -41.00
CA MET A 1 -16.22 -87.93 -39.93
C MET A 1 -15.72 -86.56 -40.33
N GLN A 2 -16.35 -85.49 -39.79
CA GLN A 2 -15.92 -84.10 -40.15
C GLN A 2 -15.54 -83.43 -38.85
N PHE A 3 -14.26 -82.97 -38.79
CA PHE A 3 -13.73 -82.17 -37.72
C PHE A 3 -14.02 -80.68 -38.01
N LYS A 4 -14.74 -80.02 -37.16
CA LYS A 4 -14.99 -78.59 -37.17
C LYS A 4 -13.86 -77.88 -36.40
N ASN A 5 -13.07 -77.08 -37.11
CA ASN A 5 -12.12 -76.16 -36.48
C ASN A 5 -12.85 -74.98 -35.89
N LEU A 6 -12.66 -74.77 -34.59
CA LEU A 6 -13.13 -73.60 -33.85
C LEU A 6 -12.00 -72.60 -33.82
N MET A 7 -12.15 -71.47 -34.56
CA MET A 7 -11.22 -70.31 -34.47
C MET A 7 -11.65 -69.44 -33.28
N LEU A 8 -10.74 -69.31 -32.32
CA LEU A 8 -10.88 -68.42 -31.16
C LEU A 8 -10.29 -67.05 -31.51
N SER A 9 -11.11 -66.04 -31.76
CA SER A 9 -10.69 -64.66 -32.01
C SER A 9 -10.49 -63.96 -30.65
N ALA A 10 -9.20 -63.67 -30.33
CA ALA A 10 -8.85 -62.86 -29.17
C ALA A 10 -9.04 -61.35 -29.53
N VAL A 11 -10.01 -60.71 -28.91
CA VAL A 11 -10.20 -59.25 -28.99
C VAL A 11 -9.29 -58.60 -27.95
N MET A 12 -8.24 -57.93 -28.41
CA MET A 12 -7.41 -57.07 -27.56
C MET A 12 -8.16 -55.77 -27.29
N PHE A 13 -8.58 -55.55 -26.04
CA PHE A 13 -9.08 -54.28 -25.54
C PHE A 13 -7.86 -53.41 -25.23
N SER A 14 -7.56 -52.46 -26.12
CA SER A 14 -6.57 -51.39 -25.86
C SER A 14 -7.21 -50.35 -24.96
N SER A 15 -6.89 -50.39 -23.65
CA SER A 15 -7.24 -49.34 -22.71
C SER A 15 -6.46 -48.04 -23.02
N VAL A 16 -7.15 -47.11 -23.68
CA VAL A 16 -6.63 -45.73 -23.82
C VAL A 16 -6.80 -45.04 -22.47
N CYS A 17 -5.72 -44.96 -21.68
CA CYS A 17 -5.64 -44.06 -20.54
C CYS A 17 -5.64 -42.61 -21.06
N ALA A 18 -6.79 -42.00 -21.14
CA ALA A 18 -6.91 -40.55 -21.31
C ALA A 18 -6.35 -39.89 -20.04
N SER A 19 -5.11 -39.39 -20.12
CA SER A 19 -4.58 -38.47 -19.13
C SER A 19 -5.41 -37.18 -19.21
N PHE A 20 -6.37 -37.01 -18.29
CA PHE A 20 -6.97 -35.73 -18.06
C PHE A 20 -5.85 -34.80 -17.53
N ALA A 21 -5.24 -34.04 -18.41
CA ALA A 21 -4.48 -32.87 -18.01
C ALA A 21 -5.49 -31.97 -17.28
N ASN A 22 -5.44 -31.94 -15.95
CA ASN A 22 -6.05 -30.89 -15.19
C ASN A 22 -5.46 -29.59 -15.71
N ALA A 23 -6.16 -28.89 -16.58
CA ALA A 23 -5.97 -27.47 -16.78
C ALA A 23 -6.33 -26.90 -15.39
N GLU A 24 -5.31 -26.57 -14.60
CA GLU A 24 -5.47 -25.73 -13.42
C GLU A 24 -6.11 -24.45 -13.95
N ASP A 25 -7.42 -24.33 -13.71
CA ASP A 25 -8.19 -23.13 -14.03
C ASP A 25 -7.51 -22.03 -13.21
N SER A 26 -6.63 -21.28 -13.85
CA SER A 26 -5.80 -20.29 -13.16
C SER A 26 -6.73 -19.18 -12.72
N GLN A 27 -7.26 -19.33 -11.50
CA GLN A 27 -8.16 -18.37 -10.89
C GLN A 27 -7.54 -16.98 -11.01
N VAL A 28 -8.25 -16.06 -11.67
CA VAL A 28 -7.82 -14.67 -11.81
C VAL A 28 -7.79 -14.02 -10.44
N ILE A 29 -6.65 -13.48 -10.03
CA ILE A 29 -6.52 -12.72 -8.78
C ILE A 29 -6.93 -11.28 -9.06
N ARG A 30 -7.99 -10.82 -8.40
CA ARG A 30 -8.51 -9.46 -8.51
C ARG A 30 -7.82 -8.59 -7.44
N ILE A 31 -6.91 -7.73 -7.88
CA ILE A 31 -6.16 -6.81 -7.02
C ILE A 31 -6.79 -5.43 -7.11
N ALA A 32 -7.16 -4.84 -5.96
CA ALA A 32 -7.61 -3.45 -5.91
C ALA A 32 -6.52 -2.53 -5.38
N THR A 33 -6.48 -1.34 -5.96
CA THR A 33 -5.68 -0.20 -5.51
C THR A 33 -6.55 1.03 -5.37
N GLU A 34 -6.04 2.13 -4.78
CA GLU A 34 -6.80 3.39 -4.73
C GLU A 34 -6.83 4.10 -6.09
N GLY A 35 -5.70 4.14 -6.80
CA GLY A 35 -5.58 4.84 -8.08
C GLY A 35 -5.51 6.36 -7.97
N ALA A 36 -5.43 6.92 -6.76
CA ALA A 36 -5.34 8.36 -6.47
C ALA A 36 -4.16 8.69 -5.51
N TYR A 37 -3.13 7.86 -5.49
CA TYR A 37 -2.01 7.92 -4.55
C TYR A 37 -0.65 7.90 -5.27
N ALA A 38 -0.43 8.90 -6.15
CA ALA A 38 0.83 9.02 -6.89
C ALA A 38 2.01 9.24 -5.93
N PRO A 39 3.17 8.61 -6.19
CA PRO A 39 3.53 7.73 -7.30
C PRO A 39 3.39 6.23 -6.96
N TRP A 40 2.75 5.89 -5.85
CA TRP A 40 2.51 4.49 -5.45
C TRP A 40 1.57 3.79 -6.44
N ASN A 41 0.39 4.38 -6.63
CA ASN A 41 -0.64 3.90 -7.54
C ASN A 41 -1.50 5.08 -8.00
N PHE A 42 -1.70 5.25 -9.29
CA PHE A 42 -2.47 6.35 -9.85
C PHE A 42 -3.02 6.02 -11.23
N VAL A 43 -4.07 6.75 -11.63
CA VAL A 43 -4.64 6.65 -12.96
C VAL A 43 -4.01 7.72 -13.85
N LYS A 44 -3.39 7.29 -14.97
CA LYS A 44 -2.86 8.20 -16.00
C LYS A 44 -3.99 8.82 -16.84
N PRO A 45 -3.71 9.94 -17.53
CA PRO A 45 -4.55 10.37 -18.63
C PRO A 45 -4.80 9.20 -19.60
N GLY A 46 -6.07 8.89 -19.88
CA GLY A 46 -6.45 7.70 -20.66
C GLY A 46 -6.91 6.51 -19.82
N GLY A 47 -6.95 6.61 -18.49
CA GLY A 47 -7.59 5.64 -17.59
C GLY A 47 -6.73 4.44 -17.17
N GLN A 48 -5.47 4.39 -17.63
CA GLN A 48 -4.57 3.27 -17.27
C GLN A 48 -3.94 3.47 -15.90
N LEU A 49 -3.95 2.43 -15.07
CA LEU A 49 -3.24 2.38 -13.79
C LEU A 49 -1.73 2.27 -13.98
N ASP A 50 -0.98 3.05 -13.20
CA ASP A 50 0.48 3.08 -13.17
C ASP A 50 1.01 3.40 -11.78
N GLY A 51 2.33 3.24 -11.58
CA GLY A 51 3.00 3.52 -10.32
C GLY A 51 3.81 2.35 -9.77
N PHE A 52 4.46 2.59 -8.65
CA PHE A 52 5.30 1.60 -7.97
C PHE A 52 4.55 0.29 -7.69
N GLU A 53 3.37 0.38 -7.07
CA GLU A 53 2.59 -0.79 -6.69
C GLU A 53 1.99 -1.51 -7.89
N ILE A 54 1.68 -0.79 -8.96
CA ILE A 54 1.14 -1.40 -10.17
C ILE A 54 2.20 -2.25 -10.88
N GLU A 55 3.44 -1.75 -10.98
CA GLU A 55 4.54 -2.54 -11.53
C GLU A 55 4.93 -3.70 -10.61
N LEU A 56 4.98 -3.45 -9.29
CA LEU A 56 5.28 -4.52 -8.33
C LEU A 56 4.19 -5.60 -8.34
N ALA A 57 2.90 -5.23 -8.38
CA ALA A 57 1.80 -6.20 -8.46
C ALA A 57 1.93 -7.10 -9.69
N ARG A 58 2.28 -6.54 -10.87
CA ARG A 58 2.51 -7.32 -12.08
C ARG A 58 3.68 -8.29 -11.92
N ASP A 59 4.82 -7.81 -11.39
CA ASP A 59 5.99 -8.67 -11.10
C ASP A 59 5.65 -9.81 -10.14
N LEU A 60 4.90 -9.52 -9.05
CA LEU A 60 4.48 -10.54 -8.10
C LEU A 60 3.55 -11.58 -8.76
N CYS A 61 2.63 -11.15 -9.62
CA CYS A 61 1.74 -12.05 -10.36
C CYS A 61 2.52 -12.96 -11.32
N ASP A 62 3.50 -12.41 -12.03
CA ASP A 62 4.37 -13.17 -12.92
C ASP A 62 5.17 -14.24 -12.14
N ARG A 63 5.71 -13.90 -10.97
CA ARG A 63 6.39 -14.84 -10.06
C ARG A 63 5.47 -15.96 -9.59
N MET A 64 4.24 -15.63 -9.26
CA MET A 64 3.20 -16.59 -8.85
C MET A 64 2.66 -17.42 -10.02
N LYS A 65 3.02 -17.08 -11.27
CA LYS A 65 2.42 -17.64 -12.51
C LYS A 65 0.89 -17.52 -12.50
N ALA A 66 0.38 -16.41 -11.97
CA ALA A 66 -1.04 -16.14 -11.81
C ALA A 66 -1.48 -15.05 -12.81
N LYS A 67 -2.72 -15.19 -13.32
CA LYS A 67 -3.36 -14.09 -14.03
C LYS A 67 -3.92 -13.12 -12.98
N CYS A 68 -3.56 -11.83 -13.07
CA CYS A 68 -4.07 -10.79 -12.19
C CYS A 68 -4.81 -9.71 -12.98
N GLU A 69 -5.87 -9.21 -12.37
CA GLU A 69 -6.61 -8.02 -12.84
C GLU A 69 -6.50 -6.94 -11.77
N ILE A 70 -5.99 -5.76 -12.16
CA ILE A 70 -5.78 -4.66 -11.22
C ILE A 70 -6.82 -3.58 -11.54
N SER A 71 -7.57 -3.15 -10.51
CA SER A 71 -8.63 -2.14 -10.64
C SER A 71 -8.53 -1.07 -9.55
N ALA A 72 -9.00 0.16 -9.88
CA ALA A 72 -9.09 1.26 -8.93
C ALA A 72 -10.41 1.21 -8.15
N HIS A 73 -10.34 1.46 -6.86
CA HIS A 73 -11.48 1.54 -5.94
C HIS A 73 -11.24 2.69 -4.96
N ASP A 74 -12.31 3.34 -4.51
CA ASP A 74 -12.22 4.32 -3.44
C ASP A 74 -11.57 3.70 -2.19
N TRP A 75 -10.67 4.45 -1.54
CA TRP A 75 -9.93 3.99 -0.35
C TRP A 75 -10.81 3.37 0.73
N ASP A 76 -11.91 4.04 1.10
CA ASP A 76 -12.82 3.55 2.14
C ASP A 76 -13.58 2.27 1.72
N GLY A 77 -13.65 1.98 0.44
CA GLY A 77 -14.30 0.79 -0.13
C GLY A 77 -13.41 -0.45 -0.20
N LEU A 78 -12.08 -0.34 -0.05
CA LEU A 78 -11.14 -1.45 -0.27
C LEU A 78 -11.38 -2.62 0.69
N ILE A 79 -11.39 -2.39 2.02
CA ILE A 79 -11.60 -3.44 3.02
C ILE A 79 -13.00 -4.06 2.92
N PRO A 80 -14.09 -3.27 2.80
CA PRO A 80 -15.42 -3.82 2.52
C PRO A 80 -15.48 -4.70 1.27
N SER A 81 -14.88 -4.26 0.15
CA SER A 81 -14.86 -5.01 -1.11
C SER A 81 -14.08 -6.33 -0.99
N LEU A 82 -12.97 -6.34 -0.22
CA LEU A 82 -12.20 -7.54 0.06
C LEU A 82 -13.02 -8.55 0.86
N ASN A 83 -13.64 -8.10 1.96
CA ASN A 83 -14.44 -8.95 2.83
C ASN A 83 -15.73 -9.42 2.14
N GLY A 84 -16.29 -8.61 1.22
CA GLY A 84 -17.43 -8.96 0.37
C GLY A 84 -17.09 -9.89 -0.80
N GLY A 85 -15.82 -10.26 -1.00
CA GLY A 85 -15.39 -11.14 -2.09
C GLY A 85 -15.42 -10.53 -3.48
N GLN A 86 -15.55 -9.21 -3.59
CA GLN A 86 -15.49 -8.49 -4.87
C GLN A 86 -14.07 -8.43 -5.43
N ILE A 87 -13.07 -8.39 -4.53
CA ILE A 87 -11.64 -8.43 -4.82
C ILE A 87 -10.96 -9.49 -3.94
N ASP A 88 -9.74 -9.87 -4.30
CA ASP A 88 -9.00 -10.93 -3.62
C ASP A 88 -7.77 -10.39 -2.88
N ALA A 89 -7.28 -9.22 -3.28
CA ALA A 89 -6.14 -8.55 -2.64
C ALA A 89 -6.26 -7.03 -2.71
N ILE A 90 -5.69 -6.32 -1.72
CA ILE A 90 -5.55 -4.87 -1.68
C ILE A 90 -4.06 -4.53 -1.76
N MET A 91 -3.66 -3.74 -2.77
CA MET A 91 -2.31 -3.20 -2.88
C MET A 91 -2.39 -1.69 -3.13
N ALA A 92 -2.42 -0.91 -2.04
CA ALA A 92 -2.78 0.51 -2.02
C ALA A 92 -2.06 1.29 -0.90
N GLY A 93 -0.75 1.08 -0.71
CA GLY A 93 0.00 1.72 0.36
C GLY A 93 -0.51 1.36 1.77
N MET A 94 -1.18 0.24 1.90
CA MET A 94 -1.91 -0.10 3.13
C MET A 94 -0.97 -0.55 4.24
N SER A 95 -0.78 0.28 5.26
CA SER A 95 -0.02 -0.07 6.46
C SER A 95 -0.66 -1.22 7.23
N ILE A 96 0.16 -2.15 7.70
CA ILE A 96 -0.24 -3.22 8.61
C ILE A 96 -0.47 -2.60 9.99
N THR A 97 -1.69 -2.64 10.52
CA THR A 97 -2.02 -2.15 11.84
C THR A 97 -2.86 -3.15 12.62
N PRO A 98 -2.79 -3.17 13.96
CA PRO A 98 -3.63 -4.06 14.78
C PRO A 98 -5.12 -3.95 14.43
N LYS A 99 -5.64 -2.71 14.31
CA LYS A 99 -7.04 -2.46 13.96
C LYS A 99 -7.44 -3.08 12.62
N ARG A 100 -6.58 -2.99 11.59
CA ARG A 100 -6.84 -3.62 10.29
C ARG A 100 -6.72 -5.14 10.36
N GLN A 101 -5.77 -5.65 11.17
CA GLN A 101 -5.59 -7.08 11.38
C GLN A 101 -6.76 -7.74 12.14
N GLU A 102 -7.61 -6.97 12.83
CA GLU A 102 -8.86 -7.49 13.40
C GLU A 102 -9.83 -7.96 12.32
N VAL A 103 -9.80 -7.38 11.13
CA VAL A 103 -10.80 -7.59 10.07
C VAL A 103 -10.26 -8.21 8.79
N ILE A 104 -8.94 -8.06 8.49
CA ILE A 104 -8.29 -8.65 7.32
C ILE A 104 -6.95 -9.28 7.70
N GLY A 105 -6.41 -10.15 6.83
CA GLY A 105 -5.03 -10.64 6.86
C GLY A 105 -4.11 -9.75 6.04
N PHE A 106 -2.80 -9.95 6.20
CA PHE A 106 -1.77 -9.24 5.44
C PHE A 106 -0.67 -10.20 4.98
N SER A 107 -0.08 -9.90 3.83
CA SER A 107 1.21 -10.46 3.44
C SER A 107 2.33 -9.97 4.37
N ARG A 108 3.55 -10.50 4.18
CA ARG A 108 4.75 -9.82 4.66
C ARG A 108 4.84 -8.40 4.09
N THR A 109 5.62 -7.54 4.72
CA THR A 109 5.85 -6.16 4.27
C THR A 109 6.63 -6.12 2.96
N TYR A 110 6.26 -5.20 2.06
CA TYR A 110 7.01 -4.89 0.84
C TYR A 110 7.60 -3.47 0.83
N ALA A 111 7.17 -2.60 1.78
CA ALA A 111 7.70 -1.25 1.91
C ALA A 111 7.62 -0.71 3.34
N ALA A 112 8.48 0.27 3.66
CA ALA A 112 8.47 0.97 4.94
C ALA A 112 7.40 2.07 5.01
N PRO A 113 6.71 2.27 6.15
CA PRO A 113 5.71 3.32 6.34
C PRO A 113 6.39 4.60 6.86
N LEU A 114 6.69 5.55 5.98
CA LEU A 114 7.27 6.84 6.33
C LEU A 114 6.20 7.93 6.25
N ASN A 115 6.05 8.77 7.27
CA ASN A 115 5.04 9.82 7.32
C ASN A 115 5.65 11.15 7.76
N GLY A 116 5.15 12.26 7.22
CA GLY A 116 5.68 13.60 7.49
C GLY A 116 4.67 14.69 7.18
N PHE A 117 5.10 15.94 7.33
CA PHE A 117 4.25 17.10 7.08
C PHE A 117 4.64 17.81 5.78
N LEU A 118 3.63 18.27 5.04
CA LEU A 118 3.76 19.23 3.95
C LEU A 118 3.12 20.54 4.39
N VAL A 119 3.81 21.66 4.15
CA VAL A 119 3.39 22.99 4.55
C VAL A 119 3.67 24.00 3.43
N LEU A 120 3.06 25.19 3.51
CA LEU A 120 3.48 26.31 2.64
C LEU A 120 4.79 26.89 3.14
N ASP A 121 5.71 27.24 2.23
CA ASP A 121 7.04 27.81 2.52
C ASP A 121 7.00 29.07 3.41
N ASN A 122 5.97 29.88 3.25
CA ASN A 122 5.77 31.14 3.97
C ASN A 122 4.84 31.03 5.18
N SER A 123 4.44 29.82 5.57
CA SER A 123 3.54 29.60 6.70
C SER A 123 4.28 29.66 8.04
N SER A 124 3.54 29.92 9.13
CA SER A 124 4.08 29.88 10.50
C SER A 124 4.56 28.50 10.94
N VAL A 125 4.13 27.44 10.25
CA VAL A 125 4.53 26.03 10.50
C VAL A 125 5.61 25.53 9.55
N ALA A 126 6.18 26.41 8.69
CA ALA A 126 7.24 26.02 7.75
C ALA A 126 8.54 25.55 8.43
N LYS A 127 8.72 25.88 9.71
CA LYS A 127 9.92 25.54 10.50
C LYS A 127 9.56 24.69 11.73
N LEU A 128 8.82 23.60 11.52
CA LEU A 128 8.59 22.64 12.59
C LEU A 128 9.91 22.03 13.07
N PRO A 129 10.11 21.86 14.40
CA PRO A 129 11.33 21.26 14.94
C PRO A 129 11.50 19.80 14.47
N GLY A 130 12.75 19.36 14.42
CA GLY A 130 13.06 17.97 14.02
C GLY A 130 13.14 17.76 12.52
N ASP A 131 13.33 18.82 11.74
CA ASP A 131 13.51 18.70 10.30
C ASP A 131 14.59 17.67 9.94
N ALA A 132 14.29 16.85 8.93
CA ALA A 132 15.11 15.73 8.47
C ALA A 132 15.41 14.61 9.51
N LYS A 133 14.89 14.68 10.76
CA LYS A 133 15.01 13.58 11.71
C LYS A 133 14.03 12.46 11.36
N SER A 134 14.50 11.21 11.45
CA SER A 134 13.66 10.02 11.35
C SER A 134 13.39 9.49 12.76
N ILE A 135 12.13 9.39 13.15
CA ILE A 135 11.69 8.93 14.46
C ILE A 135 10.84 7.67 14.29
N ASN A 136 11.26 6.60 14.96
CA ASN A 136 10.46 5.39 15.04
C ASN A 136 9.75 5.34 16.39
N LEU A 137 8.41 5.39 16.36
CA LEU A 137 7.54 5.48 17.54
C LEU A 137 7.63 4.26 18.47
N ASP A 138 8.07 3.09 17.95
CA ASP A 138 8.25 1.88 18.76
C ASP A 138 9.63 1.82 19.41
N LYS A 139 10.65 2.47 18.80
CA LYS A 139 12.05 2.39 19.23
C LYS A 139 12.47 3.58 20.08
N ASP A 140 11.84 4.74 19.91
CA ASP A 140 12.15 5.99 20.60
C ASP A 140 10.87 6.76 20.96
N GLU A 141 10.05 6.16 21.81
CA GLU A 141 8.78 6.76 22.26
C GLU A 141 9.02 8.08 23.00
N ALA A 142 10.01 8.13 23.89
CA ALA A 142 10.33 9.34 24.65
C ALA A 142 10.83 10.48 23.74
N GLY A 143 11.68 10.18 22.77
CA GLY A 143 12.13 11.15 21.77
C GLY A 143 11.00 11.64 20.87
N ALA A 144 10.09 10.75 20.50
CA ALA A 144 8.89 11.10 19.74
C ALA A 144 7.98 12.06 20.54
N GLU A 145 7.67 11.73 21.79
CA GLU A 145 6.85 12.59 22.66
C GLU A 145 7.50 13.95 22.90
N ALA A 146 8.81 13.98 23.18
CA ALA A 146 9.55 15.23 23.38
C ALA A 146 9.47 16.11 22.12
N LEU A 147 9.60 15.54 20.93
CA LEU A 147 9.53 16.27 19.68
C LEU A 147 8.12 16.75 19.37
N ILE A 148 7.11 15.93 19.57
CA ILE A 148 5.70 16.31 19.43
C ILE A 148 5.37 17.47 20.36
N ASN A 149 5.82 17.43 21.63
CA ASN A 149 5.64 18.51 22.59
C ASN A 149 6.35 19.81 22.16
N GLN A 150 7.50 19.74 21.48
CA GLN A 150 8.17 20.90 20.89
C GLN A 150 7.39 21.47 19.70
N MET A 151 6.70 20.63 18.94
CA MET A 151 5.87 21.07 17.81
C MET A 151 4.54 21.68 18.28
N ALA A 152 3.99 21.23 19.40
CA ALA A 152 2.66 21.60 19.88
C ALA A 152 2.40 23.13 19.98
N PRO A 153 3.31 23.98 20.49
CA PRO A 153 3.10 25.44 20.52
C PRO A 153 2.97 26.07 19.12
N LEU A 154 3.69 25.54 18.12
CA LEU A 154 3.64 26.02 16.74
C LEU A 154 2.40 25.55 16.01
N LEU A 155 1.87 24.39 16.40
CA LEU A 155 0.69 23.78 15.83
C LEU A 155 -0.61 24.22 16.51
N LYS A 156 -0.54 24.92 17.65
CA LYS A 156 -1.72 25.32 18.42
C LYS A 156 -2.69 26.16 17.58
N GLY A 157 -3.94 25.66 17.48
CA GLY A 157 -5.01 26.31 16.74
C GLY A 157 -4.88 26.22 15.21
N LYS A 158 -3.96 25.38 14.72
CA LYS A 158 -3.77 25.08 13.30
C LYS A 158 -4.70 23.98 12.82
N VAL A 159 -4.95 23.95 11.52
CA VAL A 159 -5.75 22.92 10.86
C VAL A 159 -4.81 21.99 10.10
N ILE A 160 -4.83 20.70 10.42
CA ILE A 160 -4.03 19.67 9.72
C ILE A 160 -4.96 18.82 8.88
N GLY A 161 -4.70 18.78 7.57
CA GLY A 161 -5.39 17.90 6.63
C GLY A 161 -4.77 16.50 6.62
N VAL A 162 -5.62 15.50 6.63
CA VAL A 162 -5.24 14.07 6.51
C VAL A 162 -6.23 13.36 5.59
N GLN A 163 -5.82 12.28 4.95
CA GLN A 163 -6.80 11.39 4.34
C GLN A 163 -7.47 10.55 5.44
N GLY A 164 -8.80 10.46 5.42
CA GLY A 164 -9.59 9.71 6.39
C GLY A 164 -9.26 8.21 6.37
N SER A 165 -9.54 7.52 7.47
CA SER A 165 -9.32 6.07 7.62
C SER A 165 -7.86 5.61 7.41
N THR A 166 -6.89 6.54 7.52
CA THR A 166 -5.46 6.27 7.35
C THR A 166 -4.71 6.24 8.69
N THR A 167 -3.46 5.79 8.64
CA THR A 167 -2.56 5.88 9.80
C THR A 167 -2.15 7.32 10.11
N ALA A 168 -2.17 8.22 9.12
CA ALA A 168 -1.95 9.65 9.33
C ALA A 168 -3.09 10.27 10.14
N SER A 169 -4.35 9.94 9.83
CA SER A 169 -5.51 10.34 10.64
C SER A 169 -5.39 9.81 12.07
N ALA A 170 -5.05 8.52 12.24
CA ALA A 170 -4.88 7.93 13.56
C ALA A 170 -3.74 8.58 14.38
N PHE A 171 -2.63 8.97 13.72
CA PHE A 171 -1.55 9.70 14.37
C PHE A 171 -2.00 11.11 14.80
N ALA A 172 -2.64 11.85 13.90
CA ALA A 172 -3.12 13.20 14.20
C ALA A 172 -4.11 13.18 15.36
N GLU A 173 -5.04 12.23 15.36
CA GLU A 173 -6.01 12.06 16.46
C GLU A 173 -5.31 11.72 17.78
N LYS A 174 -4.40 10.76 17.80
CA LYS A 174 -3.73 10.31 19.02
C LYS A 174 -2.82 11.37 19.64
N TYR A 175 -2.02 12.04 18.81
CA TYR A 175 -0.93 12.88 19.30
C TYR A 175 -1.16 14.38 19.17
N LEU A 176 -2.03 14.83 18.26
CA LEU A 176 -2.18 16.25 17.92
C LEU A 176 -3.57 16.81 18.17
N SER A 177 -4.63 16.00 18.34
CA SER A 177 -6.03 16.45 18.45
C SER A 177 -6.30 17.43 19.58
N LYS A 178 -5.47 17.45 20.63
CA LYS A 178 -5.58 18.43 21.74
C LYS A 178 -5.08 19.83 21.37
N VAL A 179 -4.32 19.97 20.29
CA VAL A 179 -3.67 21.25 19.90
C VAL A 179 -4.05 21.73 18.51
N VAL A 180 -4.52 20.84 17.63
CA VAL A 180 -4.91 21.14 16.25
C VAL A 180 -6.35 20.77 15.97
N GLU A 181 -6.96 21.38 14.93
CA GLU A 181 -8.13 20.83 14.25
C GLU A 181 -7.64 19.80 13.22
N VAL A 182 -8.15 18.58 13.29
CA VAL A 182 -7.89 17.55 12.26
C VAL A 182 -9.01 17.58 11.26
N ARG A 183 -8.68 17.78 9.97
CA ARG A 183 -9.65 17.77 8.88
C ARG A 183 -9.40 16.60 7.95
N GLU A 184 -10.39 15.73 7.82
CA GLU A 184 -10.31 14.56 6.98
C GLU A 184 -10.79 14.82 5.56
N TYR A 185 -10.08 14.24 4.60
CA TYR A 185 -10.34 14.32 3.16
C TYR A 185 -10.46 12.92 2.57
N LYS A 186 -11.13 12.80 1.42
CA LYS A 186 -11.25 11.52 0.71
C LYS A 186 -9.97 11.11 0.00
N THR A 187 -9.21 12.09 -0.52
CA THR A 187 -8.00 11.84 -1.32
C THR A 187 -6.87 12.79 -0.92
N VAL A 188 -5.64 12.42 -1.28
CA VAL A 188 -4.44 13.25 -1.10
C VAL A 188 -4.56 14.56 -1.88
N ASP A 189 -5.07 14.53 -3.10
CA ASP A 189 -5.23 15.73 -3.91
C ASP A 189 -6.17 16.75 -3.26
N ALA A 190 -7.24 16.28 -2.61
CA ALA A 190 -8.21 17.16 -1.96
C ALA A 190 -7.59 17.97 -0.81
N HIS A 191 -6.80 17.35 0.07
CA HIS A 191 -6.12 18.10 1.14
C HIS A 191 -4.97 18.96 0.61
N ASN A 192 -4.27 18.55 -0.45
CA ASN A 192 -3.23 19.38 -1.09
C ASN A 192 -3.82 20.66 -1.68
N MET A 193 -4.98 20.59 -2.33
CA MET A 193 -5.68 21.77 -2.84
C MET A 193 -6.11 22.72 -1.71
N ASP A 194 -6.55 22.19 -0.56
CA ASP A 194 -6.92 23.00 0.58
C ASP A 194 -5.69 23.64 1.27
N LEU A 195 -4.55 22.96 1.28
CA LEU A 195 -3.28 23.54 1.70
C LEU A 195 -2.89 24.73 0.81
N MET A 196 -2.91 24.55 -0.52
CA MET A 196 -2.58 25.62 -1.47
C MET A 196 -3.49 26.82 -1.39
N SER A 197 -4.75 26.62 -1.04
CA SER A 197 -5.73 27.72 -0.85
C SER A 197 -5.69 28.36 0.55
N GLY A 198 -4.81 27.87 1.45
CA GLY A 198 -4.70 28.37 2.82
C GLY A 198 -5.88 28.00 3.73
N ARG A 199 -6.71 27.02 3.33
CA ARG A 199 -7.83 26.53 4.17
C ARG A 199 -7.38 25.58 5.26
N ILE A 200 -6.20 25.02 5.13
CA ILE A 200 -5.48 24.26 6.15
C ILE A 200 -4.03 24.73 6.24
N ASP A 201 -3.39 24.50 7.37
CA ASP A 201 -2.02 24.97 7.65
C ASP A 201 -0.94 23.94 7.30
N ALA A 202 -1.27 22.66 7.38
CA ALA A 202 -0.35 21.55 7.05
C ALA A 202 -1.13 20.34 6.57
N VAL A 203 -0.45 19.45 5.87
CA VAL A 203 -0.90 18.10 5.53
C VAL A 203 -0.01 17.10 6.24
N LEU A 204 -0.58 16.03 6.77
CA LEU A 204 0.15 14.87 7.28
C LEU A 204 -0.20 13.64 6.42
N ALA A 205 0.80 13.07 5.77
CA ALA A 205 0.63 11.89 4.91
C ALA A 205 1.96 11.13 4.74
N ASN A 206 1.98 10.14 3.85
CA ASN A 206 3.22 9.43 3.50
C ASN A 206 4.28 10.40 2.97
N ALA A 207 5.46 10.38 3.59
CA ALA A 207 6.54 11.35 3.32
C ALA A 207 7.06 11.27 1.88
N VAL A 208 7.03 10.09 1.25
CA VAL A 208 7.46 9.94 -0.15
C VAL A 208 6.47 10.65 -1.08
N VAL A 209 5.17 10.46 -0.84
CA VAL A 209 4.10 11.14 -1.59
C VAL A 209 4.25 12.65 -1.46
N LEU A 210 4.38 13.14 -0.23
CA LEU A 210 4.52 14.58 0.04
C LEU A 210 5.82 15.15 -0.55
N LYS A 211 6.93 14.42 -0.46
CA LYS A 211 8.21 14.86 -1.05
C LYS A 211 8.13 15.01 -2.57
N LEU A 212 7.46 14.09 -3.25
CA LEU A 212 7.27 14.19 -4.69
C LEU A 212 6.21 15.23 -5.07
N ALA A 213 5.20 15.44 -4.22
CA ALA A 213 4.24 16.52 -4.39
C ALA A 213 4.91 17.90 -4.42
N THR A 214 6.00 18.14 -3.66
CA THR A 214 6.75 19.40 -3.74
C THR A 214 7.38 19.66 -5.11
N GLN A 215 7.45 18.67 -5.99
CA GLN A 215 7.99 18.80 -7.36
C GLN A 215 6.88 19.07 -8.38
N ASP A 216 5.62 18.96 -7.98
CA ASP A 216 4.48 19.27 -8.84
C ASP A 216 4.34 20.81 -9.00
N PRO A 217 4.27 21.31 -10.23
CA PRO A 217 4.07 22.74 -10.47
C PRO A 217 2.84 23.33 -9.80
N SER A 218 1.76 22.54 -9.64
CA SER A 218 0.52 22.95 -8.96
C SER A 218 0.67 23.15 -7.45
N LEU A 219 1.71 22.55 -6.85
CA LEU A 219 2.05 22.63 -5.42
C LEU A 219 3.32 23.45 -5.17
N LYS A 220 3.68 24.32 -6.13
CA LYS A 220 4.82 25.23 -5.99
C LYS A 220 4.67 26.13 -4.77
N GLY A 221 5.72 26.26 -3.96
CA GLY A 221 5.72 27.02 -2.70
C GLY A 221 5.34 26.18 -1.50
N THR A 222 5.42 24.85 -1.64
CA THR A 222 5.31 23.91 -0.51
C THR A 222 6.65 23.24 -0.22
N ASN A 223 6.88 22.89 1.04
CA ASN A 223 8.02 22.07 1.46
C ASN A 223 7.61 21.03 2.53
N MET A 224 8.49 20.08 2.72
CA MET A 224 8.44 19.19 3.88
C MET A 224 8.93 19.93 5.11
N ALA A 225 8.25 19.75 6.26
CA ALA A 225 8.67 20.36 7.53
C ALA A 225 8.56 19.34 8.68
N GLY A 226 9.46 19.48 9.67
CA GLY A 226 9.49 18.63 10.83
C GLY A 226 10.02 17.21 10.55
N PRO A 227 9.80 16.27 11.46
CA PRO A 227 10.36 14.93 11.40
C PRO A 227 9.60 13.99 10.47
N ILE A 228 10.27 12.90 10.09
CA ILE A 228 9.66 11.74 9.46
C ILE A 228 9.36 10.69 10.51
N PHE A 229 8.11 10.29 10.65
CA PHE A 229 7.64 9.29 11.61
C PHE A 229 7.45 7.92 10.97
N SER A 230 7.73 6.87 11.75
CA SER A 230 7.46 5.47 11.40
C SER A 230 7.13 4.65 12.66
N GLY A 231 6.69 3.42 12.50
CA GLY A 231 6.34 2.55 13.64
C GLY A 231 5.10 3.03 14.41
N GLY A 232 4.82 2.43 15.56
CA GLY A 232 3.65 2.77 16.38
C GLY A 232 2.34 2.69 15.62
N VAL A 233 1.58 3.77 15.60
CA VAL A 233 0.31 3.86 14.86
C VAL A 233 0.45 3.70 13.36
N PHE A 234 1.64 3.93 12.79
CA PHE A 234 1.91 3.72 11.37
C PHE A 234 2.15 2.25 11.02
N GLY A 235 2.37 1.39 12.04
CA GLY A 235 2.61 -0.02 11.89
C GLY A 235 4.05 -0.37 11.45
N PRO A 236 4.35 -1.68 11.36
CA PRO A 236 5.70 -2.15 11.04
C PRO A 236 6.06 -2.03 9.54
N GLY A 237 5.08 -1.86 8.67
CA GLY A 237 5.28 -1.83 7.22
C GLY A 237 3.99 -1.76 6.43
N ILE A 238 4.16 -1.66 5.13
CA ILE A 238 3.09 -1.70 4.13
C ILE A 238 3.02 -3.13 3.58
N GLY A 239 1.84 -3.72 3.54
CA GLY A 239 1.61 -5.09 3.08
C GLY A 239 0.38 -5.20 2.19
N ILE A 240 0.24 -6.32 1.51
CA ILE A 240 -0.94 -6.66 0.71
C ILE A 240 -2.04 -7.12 1.65
N GLY A 241 -3.20 -6.44 1.63
CA GLY A 241 -4.39 -6.85 2.38
C GLY A 241 -5.07 -8.06 1.73
N LEU A 242 -5.45 -9.04 2.53
CA LEU A 242 -6.05 -10.31 2.11
C LEU A 242 -7.16 -10.72 3.07
N ARG A 243 -8.12 -11.52 2.65
CA ARG A 243 -9.05 -12.14 3.61
C ARG A 243 -8.26 -13.05 4.56
N LYS A 244 -8.64 -13.11 5.81
CA LYS A 244 -7.98 -13.99 6.81
C LYS A 244 -8.04 -15.47 6.44
N SER A 245 -9.09 -15.88 5.70
CA SER A 245 -9.27 -17.23 5.20
C SER A 245 -8.31 -17.62 4.07
N ASP A 246 -7.79 -16.64 3.33
CA ASP A 246 -7.04 -16.87 2.09
C ASP A 246 -5.56 -17.17 2.35
N THR A 247 -5.31 -18.10 3.24
CA THR A 247 -3.96 -18.46 3.71
C THR A 247 -3.03 -18.94 2.58
N ALA A 248 -3.58 -19.67 1.59
CA ALA A 248 -2.82 -20.13 0.43
C ALA A 248 -2.40 -18.97 -0.48
N LEU A 249 -3.30 -18.00 -0.72
CA LEU A 249 -2.97 -16.79 -1.49
C LEU A 249 -1.95 -15.93 -0.76
N LYS A 250 -2.10 -15.78 0.56
CA LYS A 250 -1.12 -15.10 1.41
C LYS A 250 0.27 -15.74 1.27
N ALA A 251 0.37 -17.05 1.35
CA ALA A 251 1.66 -17.75 1.22
C ALA A 251 2.33 -17.49 -0.14
N LYS A 252 1.55 -17.50 -1.24
CA LYS A 252 2.05 -17.17 -2.58
C LYS A 252 2.59 -15.74 -2.66
N PHE A 253 1.86 -14.75 -2.13
CA PHE A 253 2.34 -13.36 -2.07
C PHE A 253 3.59 -13.24 -1.19
N ASP A 254 3.63 -13.88 -0.03
CA ASP A 254 4.79 -13.85 0.87
C ASP A 254 6.05 -14.38 0.21
N GLU A 255 5.95 -15.49 -0.54
CA GLU A 255 7.05 -16.06 -1.32
C GLU A 255 7.49 -15.12 -2.45
N ALA A 256 6.55 -14.59 -3.23
CA ALA A 256 6.83 -13.67 -4.33
C ALA A 256 7.48 -12.36 -3.83
N ILE A 257 6.99 -11.76 -2.74
CA ILE A 257 7.58 -10.58 -2.11
C ILE A 257 9.00 -10.90 -1.61
N THR A 258 9.19 -12.06 -0.97
CA THR A 258 10.53 -12.50 -0.50
C THR A 258 11.53 -12.56 -1.65
N ALA A 259 11.13 -13.14 -2.77
CA ALA A 259 11.97 -13.23 -3.97
C ALA A 259 12.25 -11.84 -4.56
N ALA A 260 11.23 -10.96 -4.66
CA ALA A 260 11.37 -9.61 -5.21
C ALA A 260 12.23 -8.68 -4.33
N VAL A 261 12.20 -8.86 -3.01
CA VAL A 261 13.11 -8.16 -2.08
C VAL A 261 14.54 -8.68 -2.27
N LYS A 262 14.73 -10.00 -2.27
CA LYS A 262 16.05 -10.65 -2.34
C LYS A 262 16.79 -10.35 -3.62
N ASP A 263 16.12 -10.30 -4.77
CA ASP A 263 16.76 -10.03 -6.07
C ASP A 263 16.86 -8.53 -6.41
N GLY A 264 16.40 -7.66 -5.51
CA GLY A 264 16.49 -6.20 -5.64
C GLY A 264 15.40 -5.58 -6.52
N THR A 265 14.38 -6.33 -6.93
CA THR A 265 13.25 -5.79 -7.74
C THR A 265 12.51 -4.71 -6.98
N VAL A 266 12.18 -4.93 -5.69
CA VAL A 266 11.50 -3.91 -4.86
C VAL A 266 12.33 -2.64 -4.78
N LYS A 267 13.64 -2.75 -4.53
CA LYS A 267 14.56 -1.60 -4.51
C LYS A 267 14.57 -0.86 -5.85
N LYS A 268 14.77 -1.56 -6.94
CA LYS A 268 14.81 -0.97 -8.29
C LYS A 268 13.52 -0.23 -8.63
N LEU A 269 12.36 -0.80 -8.31
CA LEU A 269 11.07 -0.18 -8.55
C LEU A 269 10.84 1.03 -7.64
N SER A 270 11.25 0.95 -6.36
CA SER A 270 11.13 2.07 -5.44
C SER A 270 12.04 3.24 -5.86
N GLU A 271 13.27 3.00 -6.27
CA GLU A 271 14.15 4.03 -6.81
C GLU A 271 13.61 4.66 -8.10
N LYS A 272 13.02 3.84 -8.98
CA LYS A 272 12.37 4.31 -10.21
C LYS A 272 11.23 5.28 -9.93
N TRP A 273 10.30 4.87 -9.08
CA TRP A 273 9.04 5.56 -8.87
C TRP A 273 9.07 6.55 -7.70
N LEU A 274 9.62 6.12 -6.57
CA LEU A 274 9.57 6.85 -5.31
C LEU A 274 10.81 7.73 -5.10
N LYS A 275 11.85 7.55 -5.93
CA LYS A 275 13.17 8.22 -5.79
C LYS A 275 13.83 7.98 -4.43
N PHE A 276 13.41 6.96 -3.72
CA PHE A 276 13.86 6.58 -2.41
C PHE A 276 13.72 5.07 -2.22
N ASP A 277 14.68 4.43 -1.56
CA ASP A 277 14.62 3.01 -1.24
C ASP A 277 13.70 2.79 -0.03
N VAL A 278 12.54 2.19 -0.28
CA VAL A 278 11.55 1.82 0.76
C VAL A 278 11.57 0.34 1.09
N THR A 279 12.59 -0.38 0.62
CA THR A 279 12.72 -1.82 0.91
C THR A 279 12.65 -2.06 2.42
N PRO A 280 11.85 -3.02 2.90
CA PRO A 280 11.79 -3.33 4.31
C PRO A 280 13.17 -3.76 4.83
N LEU A 281 13.54 -3.27 6.01
CA LEU A 281 14.69 -3.80 6.74
C LEU A 281 14.32 -5.20 7.28
N GLU A 282 15.13 -6.20 7.00
CA GLU A 282 14.98 -7.55 7.52
C GLU A 282 15.15 -7.62 9.04
#